data_2c0c4886a6b3aaede59f468a133ef9ca
#
_entry.id   2c0c4886a6b3aaede59f468a133ef9ca
#
_cell.length_a   1.000
_cell.length_b   1.000
_cell.length_c   1.000
_cell.angle_alpha   90.00
_cell.angle_beta   90.00
_cell.angle_gamma   90.00
#
_symmetry.space_group_name_H-M   'P 1'
#
loop_
_entity.id
_entity.type
_entity.pdbx_description
1 polymer ?
#
loop_
_entity_poly.entity_id
_entity_poly.type
_entity_poly.pdbx_seq_one_letter_code
_entity_poly.pdbx_strand_id
1 'polypeptide(L)'
;MQTQQRRDILLAMVPYSPWRGEGVRRFAREAGWNLLEWSSLPGGIGGWRGDGALVTLRNDPELAALVRRLRRRGVPVVDMTAEHPDVRIPRVCLDSRAIGRMAAEHFAERNFRHAAWFSTDWTHTHALRFGSFAETWAALPRTAGPPERHVLMEEMPRSRWNDSRAVGRWFASILRGAPKPLAVFCPGPAESSRVAAECRACGIAVPEEVAILCTGDDQMPCENQAVPLSCILVGGERQGYEAAALLDRLIDGEAPPKEAVTMPPKGLIVRASTDFVAASDPLVARALALVAENISRPWGVAQLCRTLGVGPRRLCRHFADELGRSPGEEIQRQRLARAAALLRDTDLTLDAVAERCGLCHAQYLSKIFRRETGLPPGAWRKKSGGA
;
A
#
# COMPACT_ATOMS: atom_id res chain seq x y z
N MET A 1 -45.88 -6.27 -15.45
CA MET A 1 -44.49 -6.17 -14.95
C MET A 1 -43.72 -7.35 -15.54
N GLN A 2 -42.89 -7.12 -16.56
CA GLN A 2 -41.98 -8.16 -17.04
C GLN A 2 -41.01 -8.46 -15.91
N THR A 3 -41.00 -9.69 -15.42
CA THR A 3 -39.96 -10.19 -14.51
C THR A 3 -38.64 -10.14 -15.28
N GLN A 4 -37.83 -9.11 -15.05
CA GLN A 4 -36.49 -9.03 -15.62
C GLN A 4 -35.77 -10.30 -15.14
N GLN A 5 -35.44 -11.18 -16.06
CA GLN A 5 -34.74 -12.43 -15.78
C GLN A 5 -33.40 -12.08 -15.14
N ARG A 6 -33.21 -12.51 -13.87
CA ARG A 6 -31.96 -12.22 -13.15
C ARG A 6 -30.81 -12.93 -13.86
N ARG A 7 -29.70 -12.21 -14.00
CA ARG A 7 -28.45 -12.77 -14.57
C ARG A 7 -27.76 -13.66 -13.54
N ASP A 8 -27.33 -14.83 -13.95
CA ASP A 8 -26.56 -15.77 -13.11
C ASP A 8 -25.07 -15.56 -13.35
N ILE A 9 -24.37 -14.98 -12.38
CA ILE A 9 -22.96 -14.61 -12.49
C ILE A 9 -22.10 -15.46 -11.57
N LEU A 10 -21.03 -16.02 -12.13
CA LEU A 10 -20.03 -16.75 -11.38
C LEU A 10 -18.93 -15.81 -10.87
N LEU A 11 -18.67 -15.88 -9.56
CA LEU A 11 -17.53 -15.22 -8.93
C LEU A 11 -16.47 -16.27 -8.58
N ALA A 12 -15.41 -16.38 -9.40
CA ALA A 12 -14.30 -17.30 -9.20
C ALA A 12 -13.03 -16.54 -8.75
N MET A 13 -12.97 -16.22 -7.48
CA MET A 13 -11.90 -15.45 -6.84
C MET A 13 -11.09 -16.31 -5.88
N VAL A 14 -9.86 -16.64 -6.28
CA VAL A 14 -8.94 -17.47 -5.48
C VAL A 14 -7.56 -16.79 -5.39
N PRO A 15 -7.06 -16.46 -4.20
CA PRO A 15 -7.78 -16.43 -2.92
C PRO A 15 -8.88 -15.36 -2.92
N TYR A 16 -9.88 -15.57 -2.08
CA TYR A 16 -10.97 -14.60 -1.93
C TYR A 16 -10.47 -13.28 -1.34
N SER A 17 -10.88 -12.17 -1.93
CA SER A 17 -10.61 -10.83 -1.44
C SER A 17 -11.93 -10.18 -0.97
N PRO A 18 -12.13 -9.96 0.33
CA PRO A 18 -13.35 -9.39 0.87
C PRO A 18 -13.73 -8.04 0.24
N TRP A 19 -12.75 -7.15 0.09
CA TRP A 19 -12.96 -5.81 -0.48
C TRP A 19 -13.39 -5.87 -1.94
N ARG A 20 -12.70 -6.67 -2.77
CA ARG A 20 -13.07 -6.87 -4.16
C ARG A 20 -14.44 -7.53 -4.29
N GLY A 21 -14.70 -8.53 -3.45
CA GLY A 21 -16.00 -9.19 -3.36
C GLY A 21 -17.12 -8.21 -2.97
N GLU A 22 -16.88 -7.25 -2.07
CA GLU A 22 -17.88 -6.25 -1.70
C GLU A 22 -18.25 -5.33 -2.87
N GLY A 23 -17.27 -4.90 -3.66
CA GLY A 23 -17.55 -4.13 -4.88
C GLY A 23 -18.44 -4.89 -5.86
N VAL A 24 -18.13 -6.17 -6.09
CA VAL A 24 -18.95 -7.05 -6.94
C VAL A 24 -20.37 -7.21 -6.35
N ARG A 25 -20.48 -7.47 -5.05
CA ARG A 25 -21.80 -7.63 -4.39
C ARG A 25 -22.63 -6.36 -4.43
N ARG A 26 -22.01 -5.19 -4.30
CA ARG A 26 -22.71 -3.90 -4.40
C ARG A 26 -23.32 -3.74 -5.79
N PHE A 27 -22.54 -3.93 -6.85
CA PHE A 27 -23.04 -3.87 -8.22
C PHE A 27 -24.13 -4.93 -8.47
N ALA A 28 -23.93 -6.16 -8.02
CA ALA A 28 -24.88 -7.25 -8.19
C ALA A 28 -26.25 -6.95 -7.56
N ARG A 29 -26.29 -6.29 -6.39
CA ARG A 29 -27.55 -5.83 -5.77
C ARG A 29 -28.24 -4.77 -6.60
N GLU A 30 -27.48 -3.82 -7.14
CA GLU A 30 -28.01 -2.72 -7.98
C GLU A 30 -28.56 -3.27 -9.31
N ALA A 31 -27.85 -4.21 -9.94
CA ALA A 31 -28.21 -4.81 -11.22
C ALA A 31 -29.16 -6.01 -11.12
N GLY A 32 -29.51 -6.46 -9.91
CA GLY A 32 -30.39 -7.59 -9.69
C GLY A 32 -29.80 -8.95 -10.09
N TRP A 33 -28.48 -9.14 -9.93
CA TRP A 33 -27.80 -10.40 -10.25
C TRP A 33 -27.97 -11.47 -9.19
N ASN A 34 -27.91 -12.72 -9.62
CA ASN A 34 -27.61 -13.87 -8.76
C ASN A 34 -26.10 -14.13 -8.80
N LEU A 35 -25.42 -14.04 -7.65
CA LEU A 35 -24.01 -14.37 -7.55
C LEU A 35 -23.82 -15.78 -7.04
N LEU A 36 -23.01 -16.56 -7.75
CA LEU A 36 -22.59 -17.89 -7.36
C LEU A 36 -21.07 -17.87 -7.12
N GLU A 37 -20.67 -18.12 -5.88
CA GLU A 37 -19.23 -18.21 -5.56
C GLU A 37 -18.66 -19.59 -5.91
N TRP A 38 -17.50 -19.60 -6.52
CA TRP A 38 -16.77 -20.82 -6.91
C TRP A 38 -16.61 -21.82 -5.77
N SER A 39 -16.24 -21.33 -4.59
CA SER A 39 -16.04 -22.16 -3.39
C SER A 39 -17.31 -22.85 -2.88
N SER A 40 -18.47 -22.39 -3.32
CA SER A 40 -19.78 -22.88 -2.87
C SER A 40 -20.31 -24.05 -3.71
N LEU A 41 -19.56 -24.50 -4.75
CA LEU A 41 -20.00 -25.54 -5.68
C LEU A 41 -19.36 -26.89 -5.36
N PRO A 42 -20.11 -27.84 -4.74
CA PRO A 42 -19.64 -29.21 -4.59
C PRO A 42 -19.44 -29.86 -5.97
N GLY A 43 -18.30 -30.49 -6.20
CA GLY A 43 -18.00 -31.21 -7.45
C GLY A 43 -17.61 -30.33 -8.63
N GLY A 44 -17.30 -29.04 -8.40
CA GLY A 44 -16.84 -28.11 -9.44
C GLY A 44 -17.95 -27.56 -10.33
N ILE A 45 -17.56 -26.77 -11.34
CA ILE A 45 -18.47 -25.99 -12.21
C ILE A 45 -18.94 -26.77 -13.44
N GLY A 46 -18.82 -28.10 -13.46
CA GLY A 46 -19.04 -28.92 -14.66
C GLY A 46 -20.33 -28.61 -15.44
N GLY A 47 -21.41 -28.34 -14.76
CA GLY A 47 -22.76 -28.08 -15.34
C GLY A 47 -23.22 -26.63 -15.31
N TRP A 48 -22.45 -25.68 -14.79
CA TRP A 48 -22.91 -24.28 -14.68
C TRP A 48 -23.17 -23.62 -16.06
N ARG A 49 -24.30 -22.94 -16.18
CA ARG A 49 -24.80 -22.32 -17.42
C ARG A 49 -25.26 -20.87 -17.21
N GLY A 50 -24.51 -20.09 -16.44
CA GLY A 50 -24.85 -18.68 -16.24
C GLY A 50 -24.39 -17.77 -17.37
N ASP A 51 -24.66 -16.48 -17.17
CA ASP A 51 -24.58 -15.42 -18.18
C ASP A 51 -23.18 -14.80 -18.27
N GLY A 52 -22.38 -14.84 -17.20
CA GLY A 52 -21.03 -14.24 -17.17
C GLY A 52 -20.19 -14.66 -15.98
N ALA A 53 -18.90 -14.41 -16.02
CA ALA A 53 -17.98 -14.74 -14.94
C ALA A 53 -16.99 -13.63 -14.62
N LEU A 54 -16.78 -13.39 -13.32
CA LEU A 54 -15.70 -12.58 -12.75
C LEU A 54 -14.64 -13.51 -12.16
N VAL A 55 -13.39 -13.36 -12.57
CA VAL A 55 -12.31 -14.26 -12.18
C VAL A 55 -11.10 -13.49 -11.63
N THR A 56 -10.31 -14.14 -10.79
CA THR A 56 -8.94 -13.74 -10.48
C THR A 56 -8.00 -14.79 -11.05
N LEU A 57 -7.60 -14.62 -12.30
CA LEU A 57 -6.80 -15.60 -13.01
C LEU A 57 -5.36 -15.58 -12.48
N ARG A 58 -5.06 -16.55 -11.61
CA ARG A 58 -3.71 -16.83 -11.09
C ARG A 58 -3.23 -18.18 -11.62
N ASN A 59 -2.12 -18.69 -11.11
CA ASN A 59 -1.56 -19.99 -11.48
C ASN A 59 -2.43 -21.15 -10.93
N ASP A 60 -3.71 -21.15 -11.31
CA ASP A 60 -4.67 -22.19 -11.00
C ASP A 60 -5.12 -22.88 -12.30
N PRO A 61 -4.71 -24.15 -12.55
CA PRO A 61 -5.05 -24.88 -13.75
C PRO A 61 -6.56 -25.09 -13.94
N GLU A 62 -7.31 -25.28 -12.86
CA GLU A 62 -8.76 -25.49 -12.92
C GLU A 62 -9.47 -24.22 -13.35
N LEU A 63 -9.09 -23.07 -12.78
CA LEU A 63 -9.63 -21.78 -13.15
C LEU A 63 -9.27 -21.42 -14.61
N ALA A 64 -8.04 -21.70 -15.04
CA ALA A 64 -7.65 -21.52 -16.44
C ALA A 64 -8.45 -22.42 -17.41
N ALA A 65 -8.73 -23.65 -17.01
CA ALA A 65 -9.57 -24.58 -17.80
C ALA A 65 -11.03 -24.08 -17.86
N LEU A 66 -11.55 -23.54 -16.75
CA LEU A 66 -12.86 -22.91 -16.70
C LEU A 66 -12.95 -21.74 -17.68
N VAL A 67 -12.04 -20.80 -17.60
CA VAL A 67 -12.02 -19.61 -18.48
C VAL A 67 -12.02 -20.05 -19.95
N ARG A 68 -11.18 -21.01 -20.33
CA ARG A 68 -11.17 -21.58 -21.70
C ARG A 68 -12.52 -22.15 -22.12
N ARG A 69 -13.20 -22.87 -21.21
CA ARG A 69 -14.53 -23.47 -21.46
C ARG A 69 -15.61 -22.40 -21.63
N LEU A 70 -15.67 -21.40 -20.75
CA LEU A 70 -16.64 -20.31 -20.83
C LEU A 70 -16.50 -19.54 -22.14
N ARG A 71 -15.26 -19.19 -22.51
CA ARG A 71 -14.98 -18.49 -23.79
C ARG A 71 -15.44 -19.29 -25.01
N ARG A 72 -15.22 -20.61 -25.05
CA ARG A 72 -15.70 -21.47 -26.15
C ARG A 72 -17.23 -21.47 -26.27
N ARG A 73 -17.92 -21.21 -25.17
CA ARG A 73 -19.39 -21.11 -25.13
C ARG A 73 -19.92 -19.69 -25.41
N GLY A 74 -19.03 -18.74 -25.66
CA GLY A 74 -19.41 -17.34 -25.84
C GLY A 74 -19.82 -16.63 -24.56
N VAL A 75 -19.58 -17.20 -23.37
CA VAL A 75 -19.89 -16.58 -22.09
C VAL A 75 -18.85 -15.49 -21.77
N PRO A 76 -19.25 -14.24 -21.53
CA PRO A 76 -18.33 -13.17 -21.16
C PRO A 76 -17.60 -13.48 -19.85
N VAL A 77 -16.30 -13.17 -19.84
CA VAL A 77 -15.43 -13.32 -18.66
C VAL A 77 -14.62 -12.05 -18.48
N VAL A 78 -14.58 -11.52 -17.27
CA VAL A 78 -13.70 -10.39 -16.89
C VAL A 78 -12.73 -10.86 -15.82
N ASP A 79 -11.43 -10.65 -16.05
CA ASP A 79 -10.35 -10.92 -15.09
C ASP A 79 -10.08 -9.68 -14.24
N MET A 80 -9.97 -9.88 -12.94
CA MET A 80 -9.63 -8.82 -11.96
C MET A 80 -8.15 -8.83 -11.57
N THR A 81 -7.29 -9.46 -12.40
CA THR A 81 -5.84 -9.53 -12.20
C THR A 81 -5.09 -9.21 -13.48
N ALA A 82 -3.77 -9.02 -13.36
CA ALA A 82 -2.85 -8.87 -14.50
C ALA A 82 -1.86 -10.06 -14.59
N GLU A 83 -2.15 -11.19 -13.93
CA GLU A 83 -1.17 -12.27 -13.79
C GLU A 83 -0.89 -13.05 -15.09
N HIS A 84 -1.85 -13.09 -16.01
CA HIS A 84 -1.72 -13.78 -17.29
C HIS A 84 -2.01 -12.83 -18.46
N PRO A 85 -1.07 -11.92 -18.79
CA PRO A 85 -1.28 -10.92 -19.86
C PRO A 85 -1.43 -11.55 -21.25
N ASP A 86 -0.93 -12.78 -21.45
CA ASP A 86 -1.05 -13.59 -22.66
C ASP A 86 -2.48 -14.11 -22.92
N VAL A 87 -3.29 -14.25 -21.87
CA VAL A 87 -4.69 -14.66 -22.01
C VAL A 87 -5.55 -13.45 -22.42
N ARG A 88 -6.02 -13.44 -23.66
CA ARG A 88 -6.83 -12.33 -24.21
C ARG A 88 -8.28 -12.37 -23.69
N ILE A 89 -8.51 -11.79 -22.51
CA ILE A 89 -9.83 -11.53 -21.91
C ILE A 89 -9.89 -10.10 -21.39
N PRO A 90 -11.06 -9.47 -21.34
CA PRO A 90 -11.23 -8.16 -20.70
C PRO A 90 -10.76 -8.16 -19.25
N ARG A 91 -10.12 -7.07 -18.84
CA ARG A 91 -9.54 -6.96 -17.49
C ARG A 91 -9.84 -5.63 -16.84
N VAL A 92 -10.03 -5.70 -15.52
CA VAL A 92 -9.99 -4.54 -14.63
C VAL A 92 -8.92 -4.78 -13.58
N CYS A 93 -7.76 -4.12 -13.70
CA CYS A 93 -6.56 -4.36 -12.91
C CYS A 93 -6.23 -3.17 -12.02
N LEU A 94 -5.51 -3.42 -10.92
CA LEU A 94 -4.87 -2.37 -10.15
C LEU A 94 -3.66 -1.81 -10.92
N ASP A 95 -3.42 -0.51 -10.84
CA ASP A 95 -2.23 0.12 -11.42
C ASP A 95 -1.00 -0.19 -10.56
N SER A 96 -0.41 -1.35 -10.81
CA SER A 96 0.79 -1.81 -10.10
C SER A 96 2.00 -0.90 -10.31
N ARG A 97 2.08 -0.21 -11.45
CA ARG A 97 3.16 0.76 -11.70
C ARG A 97 3.00 2.01 -10.84
N ALA A 98 1.80 2.56 -10.73
CA ALA A 98 1.52 3.69 -9.83
C ALA A 98 1.78 3.33 -8.36
N ILE A 99 1.44 2.10 -7.95
CA ILE A 99 1.70 1.60 -6.60
C ILE A 99 3.22 1.54 -6.32
N GLY A 100 4.00 0.96 -7.24
CA GLY A 100 5.46 0.90 -7.11
C GLY A 100 6.13 2.26 -7.03
N ARG A 101 5.72 3.19 -7.91
CA ARG A 101 6.18 4.58 -7.89
C ARG A 101 5.86 5.27 -6.55
N MET A 102 4.62 5.18 -6.08
CA MET A 102 4.21 5.76 -4.79
C MET A 102 5.04 5.24 -3.62
N ALA A 103 5.39 3.96 -3.61
CA ALA A 103 6.24 3.38 -2.57
C ALA A 103 7.66 3.97 -2.60
N ALA A 104 8.27 4.11 -3.79
CA ALA A 104 9.61 4.70 -3.93
C ALA A 104 9.65 6.17 -3.49
N GLU A 105 8.68 6.96 -3.95
CA GLU A 105 8.53 8.38 -3.58
C GLU A 105 8.35 8.52 -2.06
N HIS A 106 7.49 7.70 -1.44
CA HIS A 106 7.24 7.71 -0.01
C HIS A 106 8.51 7.50 0.83
N PHE A 107 9.33 6.53 0.46
CA PHE A 107 10.58 6.26 1.17
C PHE A 107 11.64 7.34 0.90
N ALA A 108 11.73 7.84 -0.32
CA ALA A 108 12.67 8.90 -0.66
C ALA A 108 12.37 10.24 0.05
N GLU A 109 11.08 10.61 0.18
CA GLU A 109 10.65 11.76 0.99
C GLU A 109 11.09 11.67 2.45
N ARG A 110 11.28 10.43 2.94
CA ARG A 110 11.78 10.10 4.29
C ARG A 110 13.28 9.86 4.34
N ASN A 111 13.98 10.19 3.25
CA ASN A 111 15.44 10.12 3.12
C ASN A 111 16.03 8.71 3.29
N PHE A 112 15.26 7.64 3.03
CA PHE A 112 15.85 6.31 2.95
C PHE A 112 16.77 6.20 1.75
N ARG A 113 17.95 5.57 1.93
CA ARG A 113 18.95 5.40 0.88
C ARG A 113 19.09 3.95 0.42
N HIS A 114 18.62 3.01 1.24
CA HIS A 114 18.63 1.57 0.98
C HIS A 114 17.19 1.05 0.99
N ALA A 115 16.87 0.21 0.03
CA ALA A 115 15.55 -0.37 -0.07
C ALA A 115 15.60 -1.86 -0.43
N ALA A 116 14.59 -2.60 0.02
CA ALA A 116 14.40 -4.00 -0.32
C ALA A 116 12.91 -4.32 -0.55
N TRP A 117 12.66 -5.30 -1.39
CA TRP A 117 11.38 -5.95 -1.58
C TRP A 117 11.41 -7.32 -0.90
N PHE A 118 10.34 -7.65 -0.17
CA PHE A 118 10.14 -8.97 0.39
C PHE A 118 8.79 -9.52 -0.03
N SER A 119 8.76 -10.72 -0.62
CA SER A 119 7.54 -11.45 -0.94
C SER A 119 7.70 -12.95 -0.72
N THR A 120 6.56 -13.65 -0.56
CA THR A 120 6.55 -15.11 -0.49
C THR A 120 6.77 -15.72 -1.86
N ASP A 121 6.02 -15.26 -2.86
CA ASP A 121 6.07 -15.71 -4.25
C ASP A 121 6.42 -14.55 -5.20
N TRP A 122 6.60 -14.89 -6.48
CA TRP A 122 6.87 -13.92 -7.53
C TRP A 122 5.85 -14.04 -8.65
N THR A 123 4.99 -13.05 -8.77
CA THR A 123 3.92 -13.00 -9.77
C THR A 123 4.18 -11.90 -10.81
N HIS A 124 3.42 -11.91 -11.90
CA HIS A 124 3.50 -10.81 -12.89
C HIS A 124 3.15 -9.45 -12.27
N THR A 125 2.14 -9.41 -11.41
CA THR A 125 1.78 -8.19 -10.65
C THR A 125 2.93 -7.71 -9.76
N HIS A 126 3.65 -8.64 -9.09
CA HIS A 126 4.83 -8.30 -8.29
C HIS A 126 5.95 -7.75 -9.17
N ALA A 127 6.20 -8.34 -10.33
CA ALA A 127 7.21 -7.87 -11.29
C ALA A 127 6.92 -6.44 -11.78
N LEU A 128 5.66 -6.13 -12.13
CA LEU A 128 5.25 -4.79 -12.54
C LEU A 128 5.43 -3.76 -11.41
N ARG A 129 5.06 -4.14 -10.19
CA ARG A 129 5.12 -3.27 -9.01
C ARG A 129 6.56 -3.00 -8.59
N PHE A 130 7.36 -4.06 -8.47
CA PHE A 130 8.78 -3.95 -8.14
C PHE A 130 9.56 -3.24 -9.23
N GLY A 131 9.30 -3.53 -10.52
CA GLY A 131 9.97 -2.84 -11.64
C GLY A 131 9.78 -1.33 -11.58
N SER A 132 8.53 -0.87 -11.41
CA SER A 132 8.26 0.56 -11.26
C SER A 132 8.83 1.16 -9.97
N PHE A 133 8.84 0.40 -8.87
CA PHE A 133 9.52 0.80 -7.64
C PHE A 133 11.01 1.01 -7.87
N ALA A 134 11.69 0.06 -8.51
CA ALA A 134 13.12 0.11 -8.78
C ALA A 134 13.49 1.22 -9.79
N GLU A 135 12.71 1.38 -10.86
CA GLU A 135 12.90 2.45 -11.85
C GLU A 135 12.78 3.85 -11.20
N THR A 136 11.72 4.05 -10.41
CA THR A 136 11.50 5.32 -9.70
C THR A 136 12.59 5.56 -8.68
N TRP A 137 12.95 4.53 -7.89
CA TRP A 137 14.01 4.60 -6.89
C TRP A 137 15.34 5.00 -7.50
N ALA A 138 15.72 4.42 -8.64
CA ALA A 138 16.98 4.75 -9.33
C ALA A 138 17.02 6.18 -9.86
N ALA A 139 15.88 6.77 -10.18
CA ALA A 139 15.78 8.16 -10.65
C ALA A 139 15.79 9.19 -9.51
N LEU A 140 15.59 8.77 -8.26
CA LEU A 140 15.54 9.66 -7.11
C LEU A 140 16.95 10.02 -6.61
N PRO A 141 17.17 11.26 -6.16
CA PRO A 141 18.43 11.66 -5.59
C PRO A 141 18.71 10.93 -4.27
N ARG A 142 19.99 10.68 -3.98
CA ARG A 142 20.48 10.14 -2.69
C ARG A 142 20.23 8.65 -2.43
N THR A 143 19.73 7.89 -3.39
CA THR A 143 19.67 6.44 -3.27
C THR A 143 21.08 5.83 -3.37
N ALA A 144 21.37 4.81 -2.56
CA ALA A 144 22.70 4.20 -2.48
C ALA A 144 22.90 3.01 -3.44
N GLY A 145 21.90 2.75 -4.29
CA GLY A 145 21.91 1.64 -5.26
C GLY A 145 20.50 1.17 -5.55
N PRO A 146 20.34 0.16 -6.42
CA PRO A 146 19.05 -0.44 -6.71
C PRO A 146 18.47 -1.13 -5.46
N PRO A 147 17.15 -1.21 -5.33
CA PRO A 147 16.53 -1.97 -4.26
C PRO A 147 16.82 -3.46 -4.41
N GLU A 148 17.11 -4.14 -3.31
CA GLU A 148 17.29 -5.59 -3.29
C GLU A 148 15.94 -6.29 -3.40
N ARG A 149 15.90 -7.45 -4.06
CA ARG A 149 14.69 -8.24 -4.23
C ARG A 149 14.84 -9.60 -3.55
N HIS A 150 14.01 -9.89 -2.56
CA HIS A 150 14.00 -11.14 -1.83
C HIS A 150 12.65 -11.85 -1.99
N VAL A 151 12.70 -13.06 -2.56
CA VAL A 151 11.53 -13.90 -2.81
C VAL A 151 11.75 -15.25 -2.15
N LEU A 152 10.98 -15.56 -1.13
CA LEU A 152 11.15 -16.76 -0.31
C LEU A 152 11.13 -18.04 -1.13
N MET A 153 10.18 -18.17 -2.05
CA MET A 153 10.03 -19.38 -2.88
C MET A 153 11.13 -19.56 -3.93
N GLU A 154 11.85 -18.50 -4.29
CA GLU A 154 13.01 -18.56 -5.19
C GLU A 154 14.31 -18.85 -4.42
N GLU A 155 14.44 -18.27 -3.23
CA GLU A 155 15.68 -18.34 -2.45
C GLU A 155 15.72 -19.51 -1.45
N MET A 156 14.59 -20.24 -1.29
CA MET A 156 14.48 -21.35 -0.35
C MET A 156 13.92 -22.61 -1.01
N PRO A 157 14.51 -23.80 -0.73
CA PRO A 157 13.97 -25.07 -1.22
C PRO A 157 12.54 -25.32 -0.74
N ARG A 158 11.68 -25.83 -1.64
CA ARG A 158 10.25 -26.11 -1.39
C ARG A 158 9.99 -26.91 -0.12
N SER A 159 10.88 -27.86 0.21
CA SER A 159 10.78 -28.68 1.43
C SER A 159 10.87 -27.89 2.74
N ARG A 160 11.31 -26.63 2.69
CA ARG A 160 11.48 -25.75 3.86
C ARG A 160 10.45 -24.63 3.96
N TRP A 161 9.56 -24.46 2.99
CA TRP A 161 8.59 -23.36 3.02
C TRP A 161 7.67 -23.40 4.25
N ASN A 162 7.37 -24.59 4.77
CA ASN A 162 6.56 -24.79 5.98
C ASN A 162 7.40 -24.91 7.27
N ASP A 163 8.73 -24.82 7.18
CA ASP A 163 9.61 -24.78 8.34
C ASP A 163 9.76 -23.34 8.84
N SER A 164 8.97 -22.99 9.86
CA SER A 164 8.97 -21.63 10.42
C SER A 164 10.35 -21.18 10.93
N ARG A 165 11.20 -22.12 11.40
CA ARG A 165 12.56 -21.81 11.87
C ARG A 165 13.50 -21.53 10.68
N ALA A 166 13.37 -22.26 9.59
CA ALA A 166 14.14 -22.02 8.38
C ALA A 166 13.75 -20.67 7.76
N VAL A 167 12.46 -20.39 7.66
CA VAL A 167 11.92 -19.11 7.15
C VAL A 167 12.39 -17.95 8.04
N GLY A 168 12.32 -18.07 9.38
CA GLY A 168 12.81 -17.05 10.30
C GLY A 168 14.32 -16.79 10.14
N ARG A 169 15.15 -17.83 9.98
CA ARG A 169 16.60 -17.65 9.70
C ARG A 169 16.87 -16.94 8.38
N TRP A 170 16.09 -17.21 7.34
CA TRP A 170 16.19 -16.53 6.05
C TRP A 170 15.93 -15.04 6.21
N PHE A 171 14.82 -14.62 6.82
CA PHE A 171 14.55 -13.22 7.11
C PHE A 171 15.64 -12.58 7.96
N ALA A 172 16.05 -13.25 9.05
CA ALA A 172 17.04 -12.73 9.98
C ALA A 172 18.40 -12.50 9.30
N SER A 173 18.83 -13.38 8.38
CA SER A 173 20.09 -13.22 7.66
C SER A 173 20.09 -11.98 6.77
N ILE A 174 19.01 -11.74 6.05
CA ILE A 174 18.85 -10.57 5.18
C ILE A 174 18.73 -9.30 6.01
N LEU A 175 17.79 -9.29 6.97
CA LEU A 175 17.53 -8.11 7.79
C LEU A 175 18.74 -7.65 8.62
N ARG A 176 19.60 -8.56 9.09
CA ARG A 176 20.84 -8.20 9.81
C ARG A 176 21.96 -7.76 8.87
N GLY A 177 22.05 -8.36 7.68
CA GLY A 177 23.10 -8.07 6.71
C GLY A 177 22.87 -6.79 5.92
N ALA A 178 21.63 -6.36 5.73
CA ALA A 178 21.29 -5.19 4.95
C ALA A 178 21.75 -3.88 5.61
N PRO A 179 22.22 -2.89 4.83
CA PRO A 179 22.55 -1.55 5.32
C PRO A 179 21.34 -0.88 5.98
N LYS A 180 21.58 -0.09 7.04
CA LYS A 180 20.57 0.63 7.80
C LYS A 180 20.71 2.14 7.65
N PRO A 181 19.60 2.91 7.70
CA PRO A 181 18.21 2.49 7.73
C PRO A 181 17.74 1.86 6.41
N LEU A 182 16.96 0.78 6.49
CA LEU A 182 16.44 0.03 5.34
C LEU A 182 14.96 0.30 5.13
N ALA A 183 14.55 0.64 3.92
CA ALA A 183 13.15 0.71 3.51
C ALA A 183 12.69 -0.65 2.96
N VAL A 184 11.67 -1.26 3.55
CA VAL A 184 11.13 -2.55 3.11
C VAL A 184 9.74 -2.37 2.52
N PHE A 185 9.59 -2.79 1.26
CA PHE A 185 8.32 -2.78 0.55
C PHE A 185 7.81 -4.22 0.36
N CYS A 186 6.59 -4.50 0.83
CA CYS A 186 5.95 -5.81 0.74
C CYS A 186 4.67 -5.75 -0.11
N PRO A 187 4.31 -6.85 -0.83
CA PRO A 187 3.11 -6.89 -1.66
C PRO A 187 1.80 -6.87 -0.88
N GLY A 188 1.81 -7.25 0.40
CA GLY A 188 0.62 -7.34 1.21
C GLY A 188 0.86 -7.28 2.73
N PRO A 189 -0.24 -7.21 3.52
CA PRO A 189 -0.15 -7.15 4.98
C PRO A 189 0.48 -8.40 5.62
N ALA A 190 0.30 -9.59 5.01
CA ALA A 190 0.83 -10.84 5.56
C ALA A 190 2.37 -10.85 5.56
N GLU A 191 2.99 -10.49 4.44
CA GLU A 191 4.44 -10.41 4.31
C GLU A 191 5.01 -9.33 5.23
N SER A 192 4.39 -8.16 5.28
CA SER A 192 4.85 -7.06 6.13
C SER A 192 4.71 -7.37 7.62
N SER A 193 3.63 -8.03 8.04
CA SER A 193 3.48 -8.53 9.42
C SER A 193 4.57 -9.54 9.77
N ARG A 194 4.95 -10.39 8.82
CA ARG A 194 6.05 -11.34 9.00
C ARG A 194 7.38 -10.62 9.13
N VAL A 195 7.69 -9.64 8.27
CA VAL A 195 8.91 -8.83 8.39
C VAL A 195 8.97 -8.12 9.74
N ALA A 196 7.85 -7.50 10.19
CA ALA A 196 7.78 -6.83 11.49
C ALA A 196 8.03 -7.79 12.66
N ALA A 197 7.48 -9.01 12.59
CA ALA A 197 7.70 -10.03 13.60
C ALA A 197 9.17 -10.50 13.67
N GLU A 198 9.81 -10.65 12.52
CA GLU A 198 11.23 -11.04 12.43
C GLU A 198 12.16 -9.91 12.86
N CYS A 199 11.84 -8.63 12.54
CA CYS A 199 12.57 -7.48 13.10
C CYS A 199 12.55 -7.52 14.64
N ARG A 200 11.37 -7.71 15.22
CA ARG A 200 11.23 -7.82 16.69
C ARG A 200 12.02 -8.99 17.26
N ALA A 201 11.97 -10.17 16.63
CA ALA A 201 12.72 -11.34 17.06
C ALA A 201 14.25 -11.14 16.98
N CYS A 202 14.70 -10.29 16.05
CA CYS A 202 16.12 -9.94 15.87
C CYS A 202 16.57 -8.73 16.71
N GLY A 203 15.67 -8.07 17.44
CA GLY A 203 15.97 -6.83 18.16
C GLY A 203 16.21 -5.63 17.26
N ILE A 204 15.70 -5.65 16.02
CA ILE A 204 15.82 -4.58 15.04
C ILE A 204 14.67 -3.58 15.25
N ALA A 205 15.01 -2.30 15.42
CA ALA A 205 14.03 -1.25 15.64
C ALA A 205 13.22 -0.92 14.37
N VAL A 206 11.88 -0.84 14.50
CA VAL A 206 10.97 -0.40 13.47
C VAL A 206 10.27 0.86 13.97
N PRO A 207 10.39 1.99 13.28
CA PRO A 207 10.89 2.21 11.92
C PRO A 207 12.39 2.63 11.81
N GLU A 208 13.11 2.82 12.91
CA GLU A 208 14.41 3.51 12.96
C GLU A 208 15.49 2.78 12.16
N GLU A 209 15.54 1.44 12.22
CA GLU A 209 16.48 0.63 11.45
C GLU A 209 15.84 0.01 10.22
N VAL A 210 14.56 -0.38 10.31
CA VAL A 210 13.79 -0.96 9.20
C VAL A 210 12.41 -0.33 9.15
N ALA A 211 12.14 0.45 8.10
CA ALA A 211 10.80 0.94 7.83
C ALA A 211 10.04 -0.04 6.92
N ILE A 212 8.74 -0.27 7.19
CA ILE A 212 7.95 -1.28 6.51
C ILE A 212 6.70 -0.65 5.89
N LEU A 213 6.54 -0.82 4.56
CA LEU A 213 5.38 -0.39 3.80
C LEU A 213 4.77 -1.59 3.08
N CYS A 214 3.45 -1.71 3.10
CA CYS A 214 2.74 -2.72 2.34
C CYS A 214 1.69 -2.13 1.39
N THR A 215 0.99 -3.03 0.69
CA THR A 215 -0.20 -2.68 -0.10
C THR A 215 -1.39 -3.52 0.34
N GLY A 216 -2.59 -2.94 0.26
CA GLY A 216 -3.83 -3.66 0.55
C GLY A 216 -4.91 -2.73 1.07
N ASP A 217 -6.15 -3.23 1.11
CA ASP A 217 -7.29 -2.49 1.64
C ASP A 217 -7.69 -2.99 3.04
N ASP A 218 -7.16 -4.14 3.47
CA ASP A 218 -7.43 -4.68 4.79
C ASP A 218 -6.60 -3.93 5.85
N GLN A 219 -7.28 -3.12 6.62
CA GLN A 219 -6.65 -2.27 7.62
C GLN A 219 -6.38 -3.03 8.93
N MET A 220 -7.20 -4.04 9.24
CA MET A 220 -7.09 -4.75 10.52
C MET A 220 -5.70 -5.37 10.76
N PRO A 221 -5.07 -6.08 9.79
CA PRO A 221 -3.72 -6.59 9.98
C PRO A 221 -2.66 -5.50 10.11
N CYS A 222 -2.91 -4.33 9.50
CA CYS A 222 -1.98 -3.21 9.56
C CYS A 222 -2.06 -2.46 10.90
N GLU A 223 -3.25 -2.32 11.46
CA GLU A 223 -3.51 -1.56 12.70
C GLU A 223 -3.14 -2.34 13.95
N ASN A 224 -3.36 -3.65 13.95
CA ASN A 224 -3.19 -4.50 15.12
C ASN A 224 -1.79 -5.12 15.25
N GLN A 225 -0.76 -4.45 14.74
CA GLN A 225 0.64 -4.81 14.99
C GLN A 225 1.21 -4.04 16.18
N ALA A 226 2.25 -4.57 16.80
CA ALA A 226 3.00 -3.86 17.86
C ALA A 226 3.52 -2.50 17.36
N VAL A 227 3.92 -2.43 16.09
CA VAL A 227 4.17 -1.19 15.35
C VAL A 227 3.18 -1.17 14.18
N PRO A 228 2.16 -0.30 14.21
CA PRO A 228 1.17 -0.21 13.14
C PRO A 228 1.79 0.04 11.78
N LEU A 229 1.36 -0.75 10.75
CA LEU A 229 1.97 -0.78 9.43
C LEU A 229 1.37 0.27 8.49
N SER A 230 2.22 1.02 7.83
CA SER A 230 1.86 1.92 6.73
C SER A 230 1.45 1.13 5.50
N CYS A 231 0.44 1.60 4.80
CA CYS A 231 -0.16 0.84 3.71
C CYS A 231 -0.62 1.72 2.55
N ILE A 232 -0.33 1.29 1.32
CA ILE A 232 -0.90 1.87 0.10
C ILE A 232 -2.26 1.20 -0.13
N LEU A 233 -3.34 1.98 -0.09
CA LEU A 233 -4.69 1.51 -0.37
C LEU A 233 -4.86 1.30 -1.87
N VAL A 234 -5.19 0.09 -2.27
CA VAL A 234 -5.26 -0.28 -3.69
C VAL A 234 -6.65 -0.07 -4.31
N GLY A 235 -7.72 0.02 -3.51
CA GLY A 235 -9.08 0.28 -3.99
C GLY A 235 -9.75 -0.96 -4.56
N GLY A 236 -9.62 -2.10 -3.89
CA GLY A 236 -10.19 -3.38 -4.32
C GLY A 236 -11.72 -3.36 -4.46
N GLU A 237 -12.43 -2.64 -3.58
CA GLU A 237 -13.89 -2.49 -3.69
C GLU A 237 -14.28 -1.82 -5.01
N ARG A 238 -13.65 -0.70 -5.35
CA ARG A 238 -13.88 -0.01 -6.61
C ARG A 238 -13.53 -0.91 -7.79
N GLN A 239 -12.42 -1.64 -7.72
CA GLN A 239 -12.02 -2.60 -8.76
C GLN A 239 -13.10 -3.67 -8.99
N GLY A 240 -13.63 -4.26 -7.91
CA GLY A 240 -14.70 -5.26 -8.00
C GLY A 240 -15.97 -4.70 -8.64
N TYR A 241 -16.37 -3.48 -8.25
CA TYR A 241 -17.53 -2.79 -8.82
C TYR A 241 -17.36 -2.53 -10.32
N GLU A 242 -16.23 -1.95 -10.73
CA GLU A 242 -15.94 -1.65 -12.14
C GLU A 242 -15.81 -2.91 -13.01
N ALA A 243 -15.28 -4.00 -12.44
CA ALA A 243 -15.23 -5.29 -13.12
C ALA A 243 -16.63 -5.86 -13.35
N ALA A 244 -17.51 -5.75 -12.37
CA ALA A 244 -18.90 -6.15 -12.50
C ALA A 244 -19.64 -5.28 -13.53
N ALA A 245 -19.47 -3.97 -13.49
CA ALA A 245 -20.03 -3.05 -14.46
C ALA A 245 -19.54 -3.33 -15.90
N LEU A 246 -18.27 -3.67 -16.06
CA LEU A 246 -17.74 -4.09 -17.37
C LEU A 246 -18.39 -5.40 -17.82
N LEU A 247 -18.51 -6.39 -16.95
CA LEU A 247 -19.13 -7.67 -17.27
C LEU A 247 -20.57 -7.48 -17.72
N ASP A 248 -21.33 -6.62 -17.04
CA ASP A 248 -22.73 -6.32 -17.38
C ASP A 248 -22.87 -5.78 -18.80
N ARG A 249 -22.05 -4.81 -19.17
CA ARG A 249 -22.03 -4.26 -20.55
C ARG A 249 -21.66 -5.31 -21.59
N LEU A 250 -20.70 -6.20 -21.27
CA LEU A 250 -20.31 -7.28 -22.18
C LEU A 250 -21.42 -8.31 -22.38
N ILE A 251 -22.23 -8.58 -21.37
CA ILE A 251 -23.43 -9.45 -21.46
C ILE A 251 -24.47 -8.78 -22.36
N ASP A 252 -24.62 -7.46 -22.31
CA ASP A 252 -25.49 -6.68 -23.20
C ASP A 252 -24.97 -6.55 -24.63
N GLY A 253 -23.81 -7.15 -24.94
CA GLY A 253 -23.24 -7.18 -26.29
C GLY A 253 -22.30 -6.01 -26.62
N GLU A 254 -21.91 -5.20 -25.64
CA GLU A 254 -20.89 -4.17 -25.83
C GLU A 254 -19.54 -4.81 -26.20
N ALA A 255 -18.81 -4.18 -27.11
CA ALA A 255 -17.49 -4.66 -27.51
C ALA A 255 -16.49 -4.56 -26.34
N PRO A 256 -15.63 -5.58 -26.13
CA PRO A 256 -14.64 -5.53 -25.06
C PRO A 256 -13.64 -4.38 -25.27
N PRO A 257 -13.15 -3.75 -24.19
CA PRO A 257 -12.13 -2.73 -24.28
C PRO A 257 -10.85 -3.31 -24.91
N LYS A 258 -10.16 -2.51 -25.75
CA LYS A 258 -8.92 -2.92 -26.43
C LYS A 258 -7.78 -3.14 -25.43
N GLU A 259 -7.76 -2.38 -24.35
CA GLU A 259 -6.76 -2.43 -23.30
C GLU A 259 -7.39 -2.75 -21.94
N ALA A 260 -6.59 -3.22 -20.99
CA ALA A 260 -7.04 -3.43 -19.64
C ALA A 260 -7.42 -2.10 -18.97
N VAL A 261 -8.56 -2.09 -18.28
CA VAL A 261 -8.94 -0.96 -17.43
C VAL A 261 -8.08 -0.98 -16.19
N THR A 262 -7.27 0.06 -15.97
CA THR A 262 -6.37 0.15 -14.81
C THR A 262 -6.91 1.11 -13.76
N MET A 263 -6.93 0.66 -12.50
CA MET A 263 -7.44 1.41 -11.36
C MET A 263 -6.28 1.97 -10.55
N PRO A 264 -6.16 3.31 -10.42
CA PRO A 264 -5.12 3.92 -9.61
C PRO A 264 -5.34 3.60 -8.12
N PRO A 265 -4.25 3.58 -7.31
CA PRO A 265 -4.37 3.44 -5.86
C PRO A 265 -5.17 4.59 -5.26
N LYS A 266 -5.91 4.33 -4.18
CA LYS A 266 -6.69 5.35 -3.45
C LYS A 266 -5.80 6.36 -2.73
N GLY A 267 -4.61 5.96 -2.30
CA GLY A 267 -3.68 6.77 -1.54
C GLY A 267 -2.84 5.92 -0.59
N LEU A 268 -2.13 6.59 0.33
CA LEU A 268 -1.25 5.95 1.29
C LEU A 268 -1.65 6.39 2.71
N ILE A 269 -1.77 5.41 3.60
CA ILE A 269 -1.94 5.64 5.04
C ILE A 269 -0.59 5.46 5.71
N VAL A 270 -0.05 6.56 6.22
CA VAL A 270 1.19 6.55 7.02
C VAL A 270 0.83 6.16 8.45
N ARG A 271 1.53 5.16 8.98
CA ARG A 271 1.49 4.72 10.37
C ARG A 271 2.90 4.63 10.93
N ALA A 272 3.05 4.17 12.18
CA ALA A 272 4.32 4.14 12.88
C ALA A 272 5.45 3.43 12.11
N SER A 273 5.16 2.40 11.30
CA SER A 273 6.21 1.63 10.60
C SER A 273 6.98 2.39 9.52
N THR A 274 6.51 3.58 9.09
CA THR A 274 7.26 4.48 8.19
C THR A 274 7.20 5.94 8.64
N ASP A 275 6.67 6.24 9.82
CA ASP A 275 6.65 7.62 10.36
C ASP A 275 8.01 7.99 10.97
N PHE A 276 9.02 7.96 10.14
CA PHE A 276 10.42 8.19 10.49
C PHE A 276 11.15 8.86 9.32
N VAL A 277 12.15 9.68 9.63
CA VAL A 277 13.05 10.27 8.64
C VAL A 277 14.44 9.71 8.86
N ALA A 278 14.93 8.98 7.89
CA ALA A 278 16.25 8.38 7.92
C ALA A 278 17.35 9.45 7.88
N ALA A 279 18.35 9.31 8.73
CA ALA A 279 19.53 10.18 8.72
C ALA A 279 20.79 9.39 9.05
N SER A 280 21.79 9.50 8.19
CA SER A 280 23.12 8.91 8.38
C SER A 280 24.02 9.83 9.21
N ASP A 281 23.76 11.15 9.17
CA ASP A 281 24.47 12.13 9.98
C ASP A 281 24.02 12.07 11.44
N PRO A 282 24.92 11.77 12.41
CA PRO A 282 24.55 11.62 13.81
C PRO A 282 23.93 12.88 14.43
N LEU A 283 24.34 14.08 13.98
CA LEU A 283 23.76 15.33 14.46
C LEU A 283 22.32 15.49 13.98
N VAL A 284 22.05 15.16 12.70
CA VAL A 284 20.71 15.22 12.12
C VAL A 284 19.82 14.15 12.76
N ALA A 285 20.32 12.92 12.92
CA ALA A 285 19.57 11.83 13.59
C ALA A 285 19.13 12.23 15.00
N ARG A 286 20.07 12.78 15.80
CA ARG A 286 19.77 13.26 17.16
C ARG A 286 18.78 14.44 17.17
N ALA A 287 18.92 15.35 16.19
CA ALA A 287 17.99 16.46 16.03
C ALA A 287 16.57 15.98 15.70
N LEU A 288 16.42 15.02 14.79
CA LEU A 288 15.13 14.44 14.42
C LEU A 288 14.47 13.72 15.60
N ALA A 289 15.22 12.96 16.39
CA ALA A 289 14.72 12.34 17.62
C ALA A 289 14.17 13.38 18.61
N LEU A 290 14.92 14.47 18.86
CA LEU A 290 14.46 15.57 19.71
C LEU A 290 13.21 16.28 19.17
N VAL A 291 13.10 16.41 17.85
CA VAL A 291 11.89 17.00 17.23
C VAL A 291 10.69 16.06 17.44
N ALA A 292 10.84 14.76 17.23
CA ALA A 292 9.76 13.78 17.41
C ALA A 292 9.27 13.73 18.87
N GLU A 293 10.18 13.71 19.83
CA GLU A 293 9.87 13.72 21.28
C GLU A 293 9.12 14.99 21.70
N ASN A 294 9.38 16.13 21.05
CA ASN A 294 8.82 17.44 21.42
C ASN A 294 7.85 18.00 20.38
N ILE A 295 7.34 17.20 19.48
CA ILE A 295 6.51 17.65 18.35
C ILE A 295 5.24 18.37 18.75
N SER A 296 4.66 18.02 19.91
CA SER A 296 3.48 18.66 20.49
C SER A 296 3.78 19.99 21.22
N ARG A 297 5.05 20.31 21.42
CA ARG A 297 5.45 21.55 22.09
C ARG A 297 5.77 22.62 21.05
N PRO A 298 5.68 23.91 21.37
CA PRO A 298 6.04 25.00 20.46
C PRO A 298 7.56 25.16 20.32
N TRP A 299 8.25 24.03 20.09
CA TRP A 299 9.68 24.01 19.85
C TRP A 299 10.01 24.52 18.46
N GLY A 300 11.05 25.34 18.37
CA GLY A 300 11.61 25.80 17.11
C GLY A 300 13.10 25.52 17.02
N VAL A 301 13.70 25.97 15.93
CA VAL A 301 15.13 25.75 15.64
C VAL A 301 16.05 26.29 16.76
N ALA A 302 15.66 27.39 17.40
CA ALA A 302 16.48 27.97 18.49
C ALA A 302 16.59 27.04 19.71
N GLN A 303 15.49 26.38 20.12
CA GLN A 303 15.51 25.39 21.20
C GLN A 303 16.34 24.16 20.81
N LEU A 304 16.14 23.69 19.56
CA LEU A 304 16.88 22.55 19.03
C LEU A 304 18.38 22.80 19.06
N CYS A 305 18.85 23.97 18.59
CA CYS A 305 20.25 24.38 18.66
C CYS A 305 20.79 24.42 20.07
N ARG A 306 20.04 24.96 21.04
CA ARG A 306 20.45 25.02 22.44
C ARG A 306 20.61 23.63 23.05
N THR A 307 19.65 22.74 22.82
CA THR A 307 19.68 21.36 23.35
C THR A 307 20.80 20.54 22.75
N LEU A 308 21.12 20.75 21.47
CA LEU A 308 22.21 20.07 20.80
C LEU A 308 23.61 20.67 21.05
N GLY A 309 23.68 21.88 21.60
CA GLY A 309 24.92 22.58 21.83
C GLY A 309 25.60 23.03 20.51
N VAL A 310 24.82 23.35 19.48
CA VAL A 310 25.35 23.73 18.14
C VAL A 310 24.77 25.03 17.65
N GLY A 311 25.55 25.76 16.85
CA GLY A 311 25.08 27.00 16.24
C GLY A 311 24.08 26.76 15.09
N PRO A 312 23.15 27.70 14.83
CA PRO A 312 22.13 27.57 13.80
C PRO A 312 22.71 27.31 12.39
N ARG A 313 23.79 28.00 12.02
CA ARG A 313 24.45 27.82 10.72
C ARG A 313 24.98 26.37 10.52
N ARG A 314 25.58 25.80 11.56
CA ARG A 314 26.07 24.42 11.53
C ARG A 314 24.89 23.44 11.36
N LEU A 315 23.85 23.57 12.17
CA LEU A 315 22.66 22.71 12.08
C LEU A 315 22.00 22.81 10.70
N CYS A 316 21.79 24.02 10.16
CA CYS A 316 21.23 24.22 8.83
C CYS A 316 22.05 23.57 7.74
N ARG A 317 23.39 23.65 7.79
CA ARG A 317 24.26 22.99 6.82
C ARG A 317 24.09 21.47 6.87
N HIS A 318 24.19 20.85 8.05
CA HIS A 318 24.01 19.41 8.20
C HIS A 318 22.63 18.94 7.68
N PHE A 319 21.56 19.69 7.98
CA PHE A 319 20.21 19.39 7.46
C PHE A 319 20.12 19.55 5.94
N ALA A 320 20.70 20.59 5.37
CA ALA A 320 20.73 20.79 3.92
C ALA A 320 21.51 19.67 3.21
N ASP A 321 22.67 19.29 3.74
CA ASP A 321 23.52 18.22 3.20
C ASP A 321 22.82 16.85 3.30
N GLU A 322 22.17 16.57 4.44
CA GLU A 322 21.56 15.26 4.72
C GLU A 322 20.13 15.15 4.16
N LEU A 323 19.28 16.16 4.33
CA LEU A 323 17.86 16.11 3.99
C LEU A 323 17.45 17.01 2.81
N GLY A 324 18.32 17.91 2.35
CA GLY A 324 18.02 18.90 1.31
C GLY A 324 17.06 19.99 1.72
N ARG A 325 16.80 20.16 3.02
CA ARG A 325 15.90 21.15 3.58
C ARG A 325 16.39 21.64 4.94
N SER A 326 15.87 22.77 5.40
CA SER A 326 16.26 23.36 6.69
C SER A 326 15.61 22.62 7.87
N PRO A 327 16.16 22.75 9.10
CA PRO A 327 15.53 22.22 10.32
C PRO A 327 14.12 22.75 10.55
N GLY A 328 13.85 24.00 10.18
CA GLY A 328 12.53 24.62 10.33
C GLY A 328 11.49 24.00 9.41
N GLU A 329 11.84 23.77 8.16
CA GLU A 329 10.99 23.08 7.18
C GLU A 329 10.69 21.64 7.62
N GLU A 330 11.69 20.94 8.16
CA GLU A 330 11.49 19.57 8.65
C GLU A 330 10.55 19.52 9.87
N ILE A 331 10.71 20.41 10.85
CA ILE A 331 9.78 20.53 11.99
C ILE A 331 8.36 20.78 11.49
N GLN A 332 8.19 21.69 10.54
CA GLN A 332 6.86 22.00 9.99
C GLN A 332 6.26 20.79 9.25
N ARG A 333 7.06 20.08 8.46
CA ARG A 333 6.64 18.88 7.74
C ARG A 333 6.15 17.78 8.70
N GLN A 334 6.89 17.50 9.78
CA GLN A 334 6.50 16.50 10.78
C GLN A 334 5.22 16.93 11.53
N ARG A 335 5.06 18.21 11.86
CA ARG A 335 3.82 18.73 12.48
C ARG A 335 2.61 18.58 11.57
N LEU A 336 2.78 18.81 10.26
CA LEU A 336 1.70 18.64 9.27
C LEU A 336 1.36 17.16 9.06
N ALA A 337 2.34 16.28 9.03
CA ALA A 337 2.11 14.83 8.95
C ALA A 337 1.30 14.34 10.17
N ARG A 338 1.67 14.78 11.38
CA ARG A 338 0.92 14.49 12.61
C ARG A 338 -0.50 15.07 12.58
N ALA A 339 -0.67 16.30 12.07
CA ALA A 339 -1.99 16.91 11.93
C ALA A 339 -2.87 16.11 10.95
N ALA A 340 -2.33 15.66 9.82
CA ALA A 340 -3.03 14.82 8.87
C ALA A 340 -3.50 13.48 9.50
N ALA A 341 -2.65 12.84 10.30
CA ALA A 341 -2.99 11.63 11.04
C ALA A 341 -4.12 11.91 12.06
N LEU A 342 -4.00 12.94 12.90
CA LEU A 342 -5.03 13.28 13.87
C LEU A 342 -6.37 13.64 13.22
N LEU A 343 -6.34 14.33 12.08
CA LEU A 343 -7.56 14.66 11.33
C LEU A 343 -8.26 13.44 10.75
N ARG A 344 -7.50 12.41 10.36
CA ARG A 344 -8.03 11.16 9.83
C ARG A 344 -8.56 10.24 10.93
N ASP A 345 -7.82 10.12 12.03
CA ASP A 345 -8.00 9.06 13.03
C ASP A 345 -8.85 9.53 14.24
N THR A 346 -9.22 10.83 14.32
CA THR A 346 -9.95 11.39 15.46
C THR A 346 -10.95 12.47 15.06
N ASP A 347 -11.95 12.71 15.92
CA ASP A 347 -12.93 13.78 15.79
C ASP A 347 -12.51 15.09 16.52
N LEU A 348 -11.22 15.25 16.80
CA LEU A 348 -10.70 16.44 17.49
C LEU A 348 -11.02 17.72 16.72
N THR A 349 -11.28 18.79 17.46
CA THR A 349 -11.42 20.14 16.89
C THR A 349 -10.10 20.60 16.25
N LEU A 350 -10.15 21.54 15.30
CA LEU A 350 -8.94 22.05 14.67
C LEU A 350 -7.99 22.72 15.65
N ASP A 351 -8.51 23.36 16.70
CA ASP A 351 -7.69 23.94 17.76
C ASP A 351 -6.97 22.86 18.58
N ALA A 352 -7.67 21.77 18.94
CA ALA A 352 -7.05 20.64 19.62
C ALA A 352 -6.00 19.93 18.75
N VAL A 353 -6.22 19.83 17.44
CA VAL A 353 -5.23 19.30 16.51
C VAL A 353 -4.01 20.21 16.43
N ALA A 354 -4.21 21.55 16.30
CA ALA A 354 -3.12 22.51 16.26
C ALA A 354 -2.25 22.45 17.53
N GLU A 355 -2.88 22.42 18.71
CA GLU A 355 -2.21 22.30 20.01
C GLU A 355 -1.37 21.01 20.07
N ARG A 356 -1.95 19.83 19.71
CA ARG A 356 -1.25 18.54 19.74
C ARG A 356 -0.12 18.43 18.71
N CYS A 357 -0.09 19.33 17.73
CA CYS A 357 0.98 19.46 16.76
C CYS A 357 1.99 20.57 17.07
N GLY A 358 1.91 21.20 18.24
CA GLY A 358 2.78 22.30 18.64
C GLY A 358 2.65 23.55 17.75
N LEU A 359 1.45 23.76 17.17
CA LEU A 359 1.11 24.94 16.37
C LEU A 359 0.31 25.93 17.20
N CYS A 360 0.49 27.22 16.95
CA CYS A 360 -0.06 28.27 17.81
C CYS A 360 -1.61 28.33 17.83
N HIS A 361 -2.26 28.05 16.69
CA HIS A 361 -3.73 28.13 16.56
C HIS A 361 -4.22 27.50 15.24
N ALA A 362 -5.52 27.18 15.18
CA ALA A 362 -6.17 26.49 14.05
C ALA A 362 -6.07 27.25 12.72
N GLN A 363 -6.08 28.59 12.73
CA GLN A 363 -5.95 29.38 11.49
C GLN A 363 -4.58 29.18 10.85
N TYR A 364 -3.51 29.13 11.65
CA TYR A 364 -2.15 28.86 11.13
C TYR A 364 -2.06 27.43 10.59
N LEU A 365 -2.57 26.45 11.34
CA LEU A 365 -2.67 25.07 10.84
C LEU A 365 -3.41 25.04 9.49
N SER A 366 -4.58 25.65 9.37
CA SER A 366 -5.38 25.64 8.15
C SER A 366 -4.64 26.24 6.96
N LYS A 367 -3.93 27.36 7.18
CA LYS A 367 -3.13 28.03 6.14
C LYS A 367 -2.00 27.14 5.62
N ILE A 368 -1.16 26.59 6.51
CA ILE A 368 -0.01 25.77 6.11
C ILE A 368 -0.46 24.41 5.56
N PHE A 369 -1.50 23.81 6.15
CA PHE A 369 -2.04 22.53 5.71
C PHE A 369 -2.61 22.60 4.29
N ARG A 370 -3.40 23.64 3.97
CA ARG A 370 -3.91 23.86 2.61
C ARG A 370 -2.78 24.11 1.60
N ARG A 371 -1.74 24.84 1.99
CA ARG A 371 -0.58 25.09 1.12
C ARG A 371 0.14 23.79 0.74
N GLU A 372 0.33 22.88 1.71
CA GLU A 372 1.09 21.64 1.51
C GLU A 372 0.25 20.51 0.91
N THR A 373 -1.03 20.40 1.26
CA THR A 373 -1.90 19.29 0.82
C THR A 373 -2.87 19.66 -0.29
N GLY A 374 -2.97 20.94 -0.63
CA GLY A 374 -3.97 21.47 -1.57
C GLY A 374 -5.39 21.52 -1.02
N LEU A 375 -5.68 20.95 0.17
CA LEU A 375 -7.01 20.86 0.76
C LEU A 375 -7.05 21.52 2.15
N PRO A 376 -8.15 22.18 2.51
CA PRO A 376 -8.39 22.60 3.90
C PRO A 376 -8.52 21.38 4.83
N PRO A 377 -8.12 21.48 6.13
CA PRO A 377 -8.18 20.37 7.09
C PRO A 377 -9.55 19.69 7.19
N GLY A 378 -10.65 20.47 7.16
CA GLY A 378 -12.01 19.92 7.21
C GLY A 378 -12.41 19.14 5.95
N ALA A 379 -11.95 19.55 4.76
CA ALA A 379 -12.14 18.80 3.53
C ALA A 379 -11.27 17.54 3.49
N TRP A 380 -10.04 17.64 4.01
CA TRP A 380 -9.15 16.49 4.20
C TRP A 380 -9.79 15.42 5.09
N ARG A 381 -10.31 15.80 6.27
CA ARG A 381 -11.00 14.89 7.21
C ARG A 381 -12.14 14.13 6.51
N LYS A 382 -13.02 14.84 5.79
CA LYS A 382 -14.13 14.22 5.06
C LYS A 382 -13.66 13.22 3.98
N LYS A 383 -12.54 13.53 3.31
CA LYS A 383 -11.99 12.68 2.26
C LYS A 383 -11.26 11.45 2.82
N SER A 384 -10.63 11.59 3.98
CA SER A 384 -9.78 10.56 4.59
C SER A 384 -10.51 9.71 5.64
N GLY A 385 -11.56 10.22 6.27
CA GLY A 385 -12.37 9.54 7.28
C GLY A 385 -13.64 8.85 6.73
N GLY A 386 -13.86 8.87 5.44
CA GLY A 386 -14.98 8.22 4.74
C GLY A 386 -14.56 6.91 4.08
N ALA A 387 -13.80 6.05 4.80
CA ALA A 387 -13.48 4.69 4.34
C ALA A 387 -14.17 3.66 5.22
#